data_cd6bc34eba995c76df2919d3be5d652c
#
_entry.id   cd6bc34eba995c76df2919d3be5d652c
#
_cell.length_a   1.000
_cell.length_b   1.000
_cell.length_c   1.000
_cell.angle_alpha   90.00
_cell.angle_beta   90.00
_cell.angle_gamma   90.00
#
_symmetry.space_group_name_H-M   'P 1'
#
loop_
_entity.id
_entity.type
_entity.pdbx_description
1 polymer ?
#
loop_
_entity_poly.entity_id
_entity_poly.type
_entity_poly.pdbx_seq_one_letter_code
_entity_poly.pdbx_strand_id
1 'polypeptide(L)'
;ATLLASGWVTVSDSVGMAYGINAYYRVVQSGVTITSNQEIIPDAPITKEQLAALQAANIQDGGQEEGAFTLAAYGDIPKINLPIRIILRGD
;
A
#
# COMPACT_ATOMS: atom_id res chain seq x y z
N ALA A 1 -6.99 9.71 2.56
CA ALA A 1 -6.08 9.35 1.47
C ALA A 1 -6.75 8.35 0.53
N THR A 2 -6.24 8.27 -0.69
CA THR A 2 -6.79 7.34 -1.70
C THR A 2 -5.63 6.62 -2.38
N LEU A 3 -5.72 5.29 -2.41
CA LEU A 3 -4.83 4.51 -3.26
C LEU A 3 -5.42 4.49 -4.67
N LEU A 4 -4.74 5.12 -5.61
CA LEU A 4 -5.20 5.20 -6.99
C LEU A 4 -4.90 3.89 -7.71
N ALA A 5 -5.85 3.39 -8.49
CA ALA A 5 -5.63 2.19 -9.29
C ALA A 5 -4.40 2.34 -10.20
N SER A 6 -4.17 3.55 -10.71
CA SER A 6 -3.03 3.86 -11.58
C SER A 6 -1.70 3.97 -10.86
N GLY A 7 -1.68 3.96 -9.54
CA GLY A 7 -0.44 4.14 -8.76
C GLY A 7 0.33 2.84 -8.49
N TRP A 8 -0.27 1.70 -8.78
CA TRP A 8 0.39 0.41 -8.58
C TRP A 8 1.38 0.13 -9.69
N VAL A 9 2.59 -0.27 -9.30
CA VAL A 9 3.66 -0.61 -10.24
C VAL A 9 3.93 -2.11 -10.12
N THR A 10 3.73 -2.82 -11.21
CA THR A 10 3.98 -4.27 -11.25
C THR A 10 5.44 -4.57 -10.94
N VAL A 11 5.68 -5.54 -10.07
CA VAL A 11 7.03 -5.96 -9.71
C VAL A 11 7.72 -6.57 -10.92
N SER A 12 8.95 -6.12 -11.18
CA SER A 12 9.79 -6.63 -12.25
C SER A 12 11.18 -7.06 -11.77
N ASP A 13 11.53 -6.76 -10.52
CA ASP A 13 12.80 -7.15 -9.95
C ASP A 13 12.75 -8.57 -9.37
N SER A 14 13.90 -9.25 -9.41
CA SER A 14 13.99 -10.64 -8.95
C SER A 14 13.73 -10.79 -7.45
N VAL A 15 14.10 -9.79 -6.65
CA VAL A 15 13.92 -9.84 -5.20
C VAL A 15 12.43 -9.80 -4.84
N GLY A 16 11.68 -8.87 -5.43
CA GLY A 16 10.24 -8.78 -5.21
C GLY A 16 9.51 -10.03 -5.67
N MET A 17 9.90 -10.57 -6.83
CA MET A 17 9.34 -11.81 -7.34
C MET A 17 9.60 -12.99 -6.40
N ALA A 18 10.79 -13.06 -5.83
CA ALA A 18 11.17 -14.14 -4.90
C ALA A 18 10.33 -14.11 -3.63
N TYR A 19 9.89 -12.91 -3.17
CA TYR A 19 9.01 -12.77 -2.02
C TYR A 19 7.53 -12.95 -2.37
N GLY A 20 7.19 -13.09 -3.64
CA GLY A 20 5.81 -13.25 -4.08
C GLY A 20 5.03 -11.95 -4.15
N ILE A 21 5.71 -10.81 -4.22
CA ILE A 21 5.08 -9.49 -4.33
C ILE A 21 4.64 -9.27 -5.77
N ASN A 22 3.39 -8.87 -5.97
CA ASN A 22 2.85 -8.63 -7.31
C ASN A 22 3.02 -7.18 -7.75
N ALA A 23 2.89 -6.23 -6.82
CA ALA A 23 3.01 -4.80 -7.13
C ALA A 23 3.43 -4.01 -5.91
N TYR A 24 4.00 -2.83 -6.17
CA TYR A 24 4.31 -1.83 -5.15
C TYR A 24 3.52 -0.56 -5.37
N TYR A 25 3.27 0.16 -4.29
CA TYR A 25 2.65 1.48 -4.34
C TYR A 25 3.43 2.41 -3.41
N ARG A 26 3.97 3.50 -3.95
CA ARG A 26 4.72 4.47 -3.14
C ARG A 26 3.80 5.58 -2.67
N VAL A 27 3.80 5.84 -1.37
CA VAL A 27 3.00 6.89 -0.75
C VAL A 27 3.94 7.96 -0.21
N VAL A 28 3.81 9.18 -0.71
CA VAL A 28 4.54 10.34 -0.17
C VAL A 28 3.73 10.86 1.03
N GLN A 29 4.37 10.89 2.19
CA GLN A 29 3.69 11.24 3.43
C GLN A 29 4.65 11.95 4.38
N SER A 30 4.28 13.17 4.78
CA SER A 30 5.04 13.94 5.77
C SER A 30 5.05 13.19 7.11
N GLY A 31 6.19 13.20 7.78
CA GLY A 31 6.35 12.55 9.08
C GLY A 31 6.90 11.13 9.02
N VAL A 32 6.98 10.53 7.83
CA VAL A 32 7.59 9.22 7.66
C VAL A 32 9.11 9.34 7.74
N THR A 33 9.73 8.46 8.50
CA THR A 33 11.19 8.36 8.62
C THR A 33 11.63 6.94 8.31
N ILE A 34 12.92 6.72 8.21
CA ILE A 34 13.48 5.38 7.92
C ILE A 34 13.17 4.36 9.01
N THR A 35 12.78 4.81 10.21
CA THR A 35 12.47 3.92 11.34
C THR A 35 11.00 3.95 11.75
N SER A 36 10.17 4.75 11.09
CA SER A 36 8.75 4.78 11.40
C SER A 36 8.05 3.51 10.91
N ASN A 37 6.92 3.21 11.54
CA ASN A 37 6.01 2.18 11.08
C ASN A 37 4.73 2.83 10.60
N GLN A 38 4.17 2.32 9.53
CA GLN A 38 2.92 2.82 9.00
C GLN A 38 2.03 1.65 8.62
N GLU A 39 0.74 1.84 8.82
CA GLU A 39 -0.26 0.89 8.36
C GLU A 39 -1.41 1.61 7.71
N ILE A 40 -2.17 0.90 6.91
CA ILE A 40 -3.36 1.44 6.28
C ILE A 40 -4.58 0.68 6.77
N ILE A 41 -5.69 1.41 6.87
CA ILE A 41 -7.00 0.82 7.16
C ILE A 41 -8.01 1.37 6.18
N PRO A 42 -9.14 0.67 5.96
CA PRO A 42 -10.21 1.22 5.13
C PRO A 42 -10.73 2.53 5.72
N ASP A 43 -11.01 3.51 4.87
CA ASP A 43 -11.58 4.79 5.28
C ASP A 43 -13.04 4.86 4.85
N ALA A 44 -13.94 5.11 5.81
CA ALA A 44 -15.36 5.24 5.53
C ALA A 44 -15.69 6.60 4.89
N PRO A 45 -16.65 6.68 3.94
CA PRO A 45 -17.42 5.55 3.43
C PRO A 45 -16.63 4.73 2.41
N ILE A 46 -16.78 3.41 2.50
CA ILE A 46 -16.16 2.49 1.56
C ILE A 46 -17.24 1.53 1.03
N THR A 47 -17.22 1.26 -0.26
CA THR A 47 -18.18 0.34 -0.85
C THR A 47 -17.77 -1.11 -0.61
N LYS A 48 -18.73 -2.02 -0.74
CA LYS A 48 -18.45 -3.45 -0.64
C LYS A 48 -17.40 -3.88 -1.68
N GLU A 49 -17.50 -3.34 -2.89
CA GLU A 49 -16.55 -3.64 -3.96
C GLU A 49 -15.14 -3.15 -3.63
N GLN A 50 -15.03 -1.92 -3.11
CA GLN A 50 -13.74 -1.37 -2.69
C GLN A 50 -13.13 -2.18 -1.54
N LEU A 51 -13.94 -2.55 -0.56
CA LEU A 51 -13.46 -3.34 0.58
C LEU A 51 -12.97 -4.71 0.11
N ALA A 52 -13.70 -5.36 -0.79
CA ALA A 52 -13.28 -6.64 -1.35
C ALA A 52 -11.97 -6.53 -2.11
N ALA A 53 -11.78 -5.46 -2.89
CA ALA A 53 -10.54 -5.22 -3.63
C ALA A 53 -9.37 -4.99 -2.68
N LEU A 54 -9.59 -4.23 -1.59
CA LEU A 54 -8.57 -3.97 -0.59
C LEU A 54 -8.13 -5.27 0.10
N GLN A 55 -9.05 -6.13 0.47
CA GLN A 55 -8.76 -7.42 1.09
C GLN A 55 -8.06 -8.38 0.13
N ALA A 56 -8.50 -8.42 -1.14
CA ALA A 56 -7.92 -9.30 -2.15
C ALA A 56 -6.48 -8.93 -2.50
N ALA A 57 -6.12 -7.66 -2.33
CA ALA A 57 -4.76 -7.19 -2.60
C ALA A 57 -3.75 -7.69 -1.58
N ASN A 58 -4.17 -8.05 -0.38
CA ASN A 58 -3.29 -8.49 0.70
C ASN A 58 -2.09 -7.55 0.84
N ILE A 59 -2.37 -6.31 1.21
CA ILE A 59 -1.36 -5.25 1.25
C ILE A 59 -0.56 -5.35 2.54
N GLN A 60 0.75 -5.32 2.42
CA GLN A 60 1.69 -5.36 3.54
C GLN A 60 2.66 -4.19 3.45
N ASP A 61 3.39 -3.95 4.53
CA ASP A 61 4.45 -2.95 4.55
C ASP A 61 5.57 -3.40 3.60
N GLY A 62 5.95 -2.51 2.70
CA GLY A 62 7.04 -2.71 1.74
C GLY A 62 8.27 -1.88 2.02
N GLY A 63 8.34 -1.25 3.19
CA GLY A 63 9.47 -0.42 3.60
C GLY A 63 9.17 1.07 3.60
N GLN A 64 10.14 1.85 4.08
CA GLN A 64 10.00 3.30 4.18
C GLN A 64 11.31 4.01 3.96
N GLU A 65 11.20 5.30 3.67
CA GLU A 65 12.30 6.24 3.52
C GLU A 65 11.87 7.59 4.11
N GLU A 66 12.75 8.56 4.14
CA GLU A 66 12.35 9.90 4.59
C GLU A 66 11.26 10.46 3.68
N GLY A 67 10.10 10.75 4.27
CA GLY A 67 8.98 11.39 3.57
C GLY A 67 8.16 10.49 2.67
N ALA A 68 8.38 9.16 2.69
CA ALA A 68 7.58 8.24 1.87
C ALA A 68 7.66 6.82 2.41
N PHE A 69 6.61 6.05 2.13
CA PHE A 69 6.65 4.61 2.39
C PHE A 69 6.09 3.83 1.21
N THR A 70 6.36 2.54 1.19
CA THR A 70 5.94 1.66 0.11
C THR A 70 4.99 0.60 0.66
N LEU A 71 3.94 0.34 -0.10
CA LEU A 71 3.02 -0.76 0.15
C LEU A 71 3.30 -1.87 -0.84
N ALA A 72 3.26 -3.11 -0.37
CA ALA A 72 3.47 -4.28 -1.22
C ALA A 72 2.17 -5.08 -1.30
N ALA A 73 1.68 -5.32 -2.51
CA ALA A 73 0.51 -6.15 -2.74
C ALA A 73 0.94 -7.57 -3.07
N TYR A 74 0.59 -8.50 -2.20
CA TYR A 74 0.87 -9.93 -2.38
C TYR A 74 -0.25 -10.68 -3.08
N GLY A 75 -1.41 -10.04 -3.19
CA GLY A 75 -2.59 -10.58 -3.85
C GLY A 75 -2.90 -9.86 -5.15
N ASP A 76 -4.18 -9.73 -5.45
CA ASP A 76 -4.66 -9.12 -6.68
C ASP A 76 -4.37 -7.61 -6.69
N ILE A 77 -3.74 -7.14 -7.75
CA ILE A 77 -3.46 -5.70 -7.92
C ILE A 77 -4.80 -4.98 -8.06
N PRO A 78 -5.09 -3.98 -7.20
CA PRO A 78 -6.37 -3.27 -7.27
C PRO A 78 -6.56 -2.54 -8.61
N LYS A 79 -7.75 -2.67 -9.16
CA LYS A 79 -8.14 -2.03 -10.43
C LYS A 79 -9.09 -0.85 -10.23
N ILE A 80 -9.43 -0.54 -8.97
CA ILE A 80 -10.27 0.59 -8.60
C ILE A 80 -9.57 1.39 -7.51
N ASN A 81 -9.96 2.65 -7.37
CA ASN A 81 -9.41 3.51 -6.33
C ASN A 81 -9.95 3.07 -4.96
N LEU A 82 -9.09 3.10 -3.95
CA LEU A 82 -9.42 2.62 -2.62
C LEU A 82 -9.26 3.73 -1.58
N PRO A 83 -10.32 4.08 -0.84
CA PRO A 83 -10.20 5.04 0.26
C PRO A 83 -9.53 4.37 1.44
N ILE A 84 -8.44 4.96 1.91
CA ILE A 84 -7.70 4.43 3.05
C ILE A 84 -7.37 5.54 4.03
N ARG A 85 -7.11 5.12 5.26
CA ARG A 85 -6.54 5.98 6.30
C ARG A 85 -5.16 5.47 6.63
N ILE A 86 -4.20 6.39 6.71
CA ILE A 86 -2.82 6.07 7.04
C ILE A 86 -2.60 6.32 8.53
N ILE A 87 -2.05 5.33 9.21
CA ILE A 87 -1.68 5.45 10.62
C ILE A 87 -0.17 5.40 10.70
N LEU A 88 0.43 6.49 11.18
CA LEU A 88 1.87 6.58 11.41
C LEU A 88 2.17 6.26 12.87
N ARG A 89 3.14 5.39 13.07
CA ARG A 89 3.66 5.08 14.40
C ARG A 89 5.11 5.52 14.45
N GLY A 90 5.48 6.20 15.51
CA GLY A 90 6.86 6.55 15.75
C GLY A 90 7.74 5.34 16.03
N ASP A 91 8.99 5.54 15.94
CA ASP A 91 10.01 4.56 16.26
C ASP A 91 10.34 4.50 17.76
#